data_d0b8f61fd8f6e642ec7586f548b10ccb
#
_entry.id   d0b8f61fd8f6e642ec7586f548b10ccb
#
_cell.length_a   1.000
_cell.length_b   1.000
_cell.length_c   1.000
_cell.angle_alpha   90.00
_cell.angle_beta   90.00
_cell.angle_gamma   90.00
#
_symmetry.space_group_name_H-M   'P 1'
#
loop_
_entity.id
_entity.type
_entity.pdbx_description
1 polymer ?
#
loop_
_entity_poly.entity_id
_entity_poly.type
_entity_poly.pdbx_seq_one_letter_code
_entity_poly.pdbx_strand_id
1 'polypeptide(L)'
;KNFTMKDFFKRRLIRLHPMVIMGAVLGAITFCIQGCVQWDGTHVAISMIMLSLLCTIFFIPAMPGVGYEVRGNGEMFPLNGPCWSLFFEYIGNILYALFIRRLSNKALAVLVVMLGMALASFAVFNVSGYGNMGVGWTLDGVNFLGGTLRMLFPFSLGMLMSRNFKPMKVNGAFWICTIILIALFSVPYLEGLEPICMNGIYEAFCVIAVFPFLVWLGASGTTTDKQSTKICKFLGDISYPVYVVHYPLMYLFYAWLIENKLYTLGETWYVAVGVFVLSVILACLCLKLYDEPVRKWLSKKFLAPK
;
A
#
# COMPACT_ATOMS: atom_id res chain seq x y z
N LYS A 1 -7.25 -24.20 -20.09
CA LYS A 1 -7.88 -24.42 -18.77
C LYS A 1 -8.76 -23.21 -18.47
N ASN A 2 -10.08 -23.43 -18.32
CA ASN A 2 -11.01 -22.36 -17.98
C ASN A 2 -10.70 -21.89 -16.56
N PHE A 3 -10.09 -20.70 -16.46
CA PHE A 3 -9.73 -20.07 -15.19
C PHE A 3 -11.02 -19.53 -14.56
N THR A 4 -11.51 -20.21 -13.51
CA THR A 4 -12.77 -19.81 -12.86
C THR A 4 -12.57 -18.60 -11.94
N MET A 5 -13.65 -17.86 -11.69
CA MET A 5 -13.68 -16.77 -10.71
C MET A 5 -13.22 -17.23 -9.32
N LYS A 6 -13.66 -18.45 -8.93
CA LYS A 6 -13.29 -19.06 -7.66
C LYS A 6 -11.78 -19.29 -7.56
N ASP A 7 -11.13 -19.75 -8.65
CA ASP A 7 -9.69 -19.95 -8.68
C ASP A 7 -8.92 -18.62 -8.65
N PHE A 8 -9.47 -17.58 -9.28
CA PHE A 8 -8.91 -16.23 -9.22
C PHE A 8 -8.87 -15.72 -7.77
N PHE A 9 -10.00 -15.74 -7.06
CA PHE A 9 -10.05 -15.27 -5.67
C PHE A 9 -9.21 -16.12 -4.74
N LYS A 10 -9.21 -17.44 -4.88
CA LYS A 10 -8.33 -18.31 -4.09
C LYS A 10 -6.86 -17.94 -4.26
N ARG A 11 -6.39 -17.72 -5.48
CA ARG A 11 -4.99 -17.32 -5.74
C ARG A 11 -4.66 -15.97 -5.12
N ARG A 12 -5.58 -15.00 -5.18
CA ARG A 12 -5.39 -13.70 -4.56
C ARG A 12 -5.32 -13.80 -3.04
N LEU A 13 -6.26 -14.51 -2.42
CA LEU A 13 -6.25 -14.75 -0.98
C LEU A 13 -4.96 -15.45 -0.53
N ILE A 14 -4.56 -16.53 -1.18
CA ILE A 14 -3.32 -17.25 -0.85
C ILE A 14 -2.09 -16.36 -0.97
N ARG A 15 -2.08 -15.42 -1.92
CA ARG A 15 -0.95 -14.52 -2.13
C ARG A 15 -0.87 -13.40 -1.09
N LEU A 16 -2.00 -12.80 -0.71
CA LEU A 16 -2.01 -11.56 0.07
C LEU A 16 -2.30 -11.81 1.56
N HIS A 17 -3.26 -12.67 1.85
CA HIS A 17 -3.85 -12.77 3.17
C HIS A 17 -2.91 -13.29 4.28
N PRO A 18 -1.97 -14.23 4.04
CA PRO A 18 -1.03 -14.66 5.07
C PRO A 18 -0.25 -13.50 5.68
N MET A 19 0.28 -12.60 4.84
CA MET A 19 1.02 -11.44 5.34
C MET A 19 0.13 -10.42 6.05
N VAL A 20 -1.14 -10.27 5.67
CA VAL A 20 -2.10 -9.43 6.40
C VAL A 20 -2.26 -9.92 7.84
N ILE A 21 -2.43 -11.24 8.03
CA ILE A 21 -2.52 -11.85 9.36
C ILE A 21 -1.24 -11.56 10.16
N MET A 22 -0.07 -11.77 9.55
CA MET A 22 1.21 -11.50 10.19
C MET A 22 1.34 -10.02 10.59
N GLY A 23 1.01 -9.09 9.69
CA GLY A 23 1.06 -7.65 9.97
C GLY A 23 0.09 -7.22 11.08
N ALA A 24 -1.12 -7.81 11.12
CA ALA A 24 -2.09 -7.55 12.18
C ALA A 24 -1.59 -8.05 13.56
N VAL A 25 -1.00 -9.24 13.61
CA VAL A 25 -0.40 -9.80 14.84
C VAL A 25 0.77 -8.94 15.31
N LEU A 26 1.69 -8.56 14.40
CA LEU A 26 2.78 -7.65 14.73
C LEU A 26 2.27 -6.30 15.22
N GLY A 27 1.21 -5.77 14.58
CA GLY A 27 0.56 -4.54 15.02
C GLY A 27 -0.03 -4.63 16.43
N ALA A 28 -0.67 -5.74 16.79
CA ALA A 28 -1.17 -5.96 18.14
C ALA A 28 -0.02 -6.05 19.16
N ILE A 29 1.06 -6.78 18.82
CA ILE A 29 2.24 -6.89 19.69
C ILE A 29 2.89 -5.52 19.90
N THR A 30 3.13 -4.76 18.86
CA THR A 30 3.75 -3.43 18.97
C THR A 30 2.85 -2.44 19.69
N PHE A 31 1.53 -2.53 19.54
CA PHE A 31 0.58 -1.72 20.30
C PHE A 31 0.61 -2.04 21.80
N CYS A 32 0.77 -3.31 22.17
CA CYS A 32 0.97 -3.70 23.57
C CYS A 32 2.33 -3.21 24.11
N ILE A 33 3.40 -3.27 23.31
CA ILE A 33 4.72 -2.71 23.68
C ILE A 33 4.63 -1.19 23.89
N GLN A 34 3.82 -0.50 23.09
CA GLN A 34 3.54 0.94 23.25
C GLN A 34 2.78 1.29 24.54
N GLY A 35 2.27 0.30 25.28
CA GLY A 35 1.54 0.49 26.53
C GLY A 35 0.01 0.47 26.39
N CYS A 36 -0.53 0.00 25.26
CA CYS A 36 -1.96 -0.10 25.00
C CYS A 36 -2.69 1.26 25.16
N VAL A 37 -2.10 2.33 24.64
CA VAL A 37 -2.64 3.70 24.72
C VAL A 37 -2.89 4.28 23.35
N GLN A 38 -3.96 5.06 23.22
CA GLN A 38 -4.25 5.88 22.05
C GLN A 38 -3.24 7.03 21.92
N TRP A 39 -3.28 7.76 20.81
CA TRP A 39 -2.39 8.91 20.61
C TRP A 39 -2.63 10.06 21.61
N ASP A 40 -3.82 10.13 22.21
CA ASP A 40 -4.18 11.10 23.25
C ASP A 40 -3.84 10.62 24.68
N GLY A 41 -3.26 9.41 24.82
CA GLY A 41 -2.93 8.80 26.11
C GLY A 41 -4.04 7.97 26.75
N THR A 42 -5.21 7.84 26.14
CA THR A 42 -6.32 7.02 26.64
C THR A 42 -5.97 5.54 26.60
N HIS A 43 -6.13 4.84 27.71
CA HIS A 43 -5.90 3.39 27.78
C HIS A 43 -6.97 2.58 27.05
N VAL A 44 -6.53 1.57 26.32
CA VAL A 44 -7.37 0.66 25.55
C VAL A 44 -7.43 -0.70 26.21
N ALA A 45 -8.64 -1.21 26.45
CA ALA A 45 -8.82 -2.55 27.01
C ALA A 45 -8.32 -3.64 26.06
N ILE A 46 -7.72 -4.69 26.62
CA ILE A 46 -7.22 -5.85 25.84
C ILE A 46 -8.32 -6.47 24.95
N SER A 47 -9.57 -6.51 25.42
CA SER A 47 -10.70 -6.99 24.62
C SER A 47 -10.90 -6.20 23.33
N MET A 48 -10.69 -4.88 23.35
CA MET A 48 -10.79 -4.03 22.16
C MET A 48 -9.61 -4.23 21.21
N ILE A 49 -8.41 -4.47 21.74
CA ILE A 49 -7.22 -4.83 20.95
C ILE A 49 -7.45 -6.16 20.23
N MET A 50 -7.98 -7.17 20.96
CA MET A 50 -8.30 -8.46 20.37
C MET A 50 -9.42 -8.37 19.31
N LEU A 51 -10.43 -7.55 19.55
CA LEU A 51 -11.48 -7.28 18.56
C LEU A 51 -10.89 -6.59 17.32
N SER A 52 -10.06 -5.57 17.49
CA SER A 52 -9.35 -4.90 16.40
C SER A 52 -8.48 -5.86 15.60
N LEU A 53 -7.78 -6.78 16.27
CA LEU A 53 -6.99 -7.83 15.62
C LEU A 53 -7.87 -8.73 14.76
N LEU A 54 -8.99 -9.23 15.30
CA LEU A 54 -9.92 -10.06 14.53
C LEU A 54 -10.51 -9.29 13.35
N CYS A 55 -10.95 -8.06 13.55
CA CYS A 55 -11.45 -7.21 12.48
C CYS A 55 -10.41 -7.01 11.38
N THR A 56 -9.15 -6.73 11.72
CA THR A 56 -8.06 -6.58 10.74
C THR A 56 -7.81 -7.88 9.98
N ILE A 57 -7.80 -9.02 10.66
CA ILE A 57 -7.63 -10.33 10.02
C ILE A 57 -8.74 -10.60 8.99
N PHE A 58 -9.98 -10.22 9.26
CA PHE A 58 -11.10 -10.43 8.34
C PHE A 58 -11.37 -9.25 7.40
N PHE A 59 -10.48 -8.25 7.36
CA PHE A 59 -10.68 -7.02 6.58
C PHE A 59 -11.99 -6.30 6.88
N ILE A 60 -12.41 -6.30 8.15
CA ILE A 60 -13.54 -5.49 8.64
C ILE A 60 -12.94 -4.16 9.10
N PRO A 61 -13.19 -3.05 8.38
CA PRO A 61 -12.62 -1.77 8.74
C PRO A 61 -13.27 -1.21 10.01
N ALA A 62 -12.48 -0.53 10.83
CA ALA A 62 -12.98 0.27 11.93
C ALA A 62 -13.59 1.58 11.38
N MET A 63 -14.73 1.98 11.94
CA MET A 63 -15.28 3.31 11.72
C MET A 63 -14.66 4.28 12.73
N PRO A 64 -14.50 5.58 12.39
CA PRO A 64 -14.07 6.57 13.37
C PRO A 64 -14.96 6.56 14.63
N GLY A 65 -14.34 6.56 15.80
CA GLY A 65 -15.05 6.62 17.09
C GLY A 65 -15.58 5.29 17.64
N VAL A 66 -15.39 4.14 16.95
CA VAL A 66 -15.75 2.84 17.53
C VAL A 66 -14.66 2.36 18.49
N GLY A 67 -15.02 1.61 19.54
CA GLY A 67 -14.09 1.22 20.58
C GLY A 67 -12.90 0.34 20.14
N TYR A 68 -13.03 -0.39 19.02
CA TYR A 68 -11.93 -1.19 18.46
C TYR A 68 -11.06 -0.43 17.43
N GLU A 69 -11.34 0.85 17.20
CA GLU A 69 -10.41 1.80 16.59
C GLU A 69 -9.44 2.26 17.71
N VAL A 70 -8.43 1.43 17.95
CA VAL A 70 -7.59 1.48 19.16
C VAL A 70 -6.54 2.60 19.16
N ARG A 71 -6.42 3.41 18.10
CA ARG A 71 -5.44 4.51 18.04
C ARG A 71 -6.04 5.89 18.29
N GLY A 72 -7.36 6.05 18.15
CA GLY A 72 -8.06 7.32 18.40
C GLY A 72 -7.90 8.36 17.28
N ASN A 73 -7.39 7.96 16.11
CA ASN A 73 -7.21 8.85 14.96
C ASN A 73 -8.11 8.48 13.75
N GLY A 74 -9.01 7.52 13.91
CA GLY A 74 -9.98 7.12 12.90
C GLY A 74 -9.46 6.14 11.85
N GLU A 75 -8.31 5.51 12.06
CA GLU A 75 -7.76 4.54 11.09
C GLU A 75 -8.66 3.32 10.89
N MET A 76 -8.93 2.96 9.61
CA MET A 76 -9.69 1.75 9.28
C MET A 76 -9.08 0.47 9.85
N PHE A 77 -7.74 0.40 9.89
CA PHE A 77 -6.98 -0.75 10.36
C PHE A 77 -5.90 -0.29 11.35
N PRO A 78 -6.30 0.06 12.58
CA PRO A 78 -5.45 0.78 13.53
C PRO A 78 -4.25 -0.02 14.03
N LEU A 79 -4.25 -1.35 13.88
CA LEU A 79 -3.09 -2.19 14.17
C LEU A 79 -2.08 -2.24 13.02
N ASN A 80 -2.54 -2.02 11.79
CA ASN A 80 -1.68 -2.00 10.61
C ASN A 80 -2.25 -1.07 9.54
N GLY A 81 -1.93 0.21 9.64
CA GLY A 81 -2.44 1.26 8.76
C GLY A 81 -2.41 0.90 7.27
N PRO A 82 -1.30 0.42 6.67
CA PRO A 82 -1.22 0.05 5.26
C PRO A 82 -2.30 -0.92 4.76
N CYS A 83 -2.98 -1.65 5.64
CA CYS A 83 -4.09 -2.53 5.26
C CYS A 83 -5.23 -1.78 4.57
N TRP A 84 -5.36 -0.46 4.73
CA TRP A 84 -6.35 0.33 4.00
C TRP A 84 -6.22 0.16 2.47
N SER A 85 -5.02 0.18 1.94
CA SER A 85 -4.81 0.04 0.50
C SER A 85 -5.07 -1.38 0.02
N LEU A 86 -4.75 -2.38 0.83
CA LEU A 86 -5.09 -3.78 0.56
C LEU A 86 -6.60 -4.00 0.57
N PHE A 87 -7.33 -3.34 1.46
CA PHE A 87 -8.80 -3.35 1.46
C PHE A 87 -9.36 -2.85 0.12
N PHE A 88 -8.86 -1.71 -0.37
CA PHE A 88 -9.22 -1.22 -1.70
C PHE A 88 -8.73 -2.15 -2.83
N GLU A 89 -7.58 -2.80 -2.69
CA GLU A 89 -7.12 -3.80 -3.66
C GLU A 89 -8.09 -4.99 -3.76
N TYR A 90 -8.65 -5.46 -2.64
CA TYR A 90 -9.68 -6.49 -2.66
C TYR A 90 -10.94 -6.02 -3.38
N ILE A 91 -11.40 -4.79 -3.12
CA ILE A 91 -12.52 -4.17 -3.85
C ILE A 91 -12.20 -4.11 -5.35
N GLY A 92 -11.01 -3.66 -5.73
CA GLY A 92 -10.54 -3.62 -7.12
C GLY A 92 -10.55 -5.00 -7.79
N ASN A 93 -10.11 -6.04 -7.09
CA ASN A 93 -10.15 -7.41 -7.60
C ASN A 93 -11.59 -7.91 -7.79
N ILE A 94 -12.53 -7.53 -6.92
CA ILE A 94 -13.96 -7.86 -7.07
C ILE A 94 -14.53 -7.13 -8.30
N LEU A 95 -14.30 -5.83 -8.43
CA LEU A 95 -14.76 -5.03 -9.57
C LEU A 95 -14.16 -5.54 -10.89
N TYR A 96 -12.89 -5.91 -10.89
CA TYR A 96 -12.25 -6.56 -12.03
C TYR A 96 -12.98 -7.82 -12.44
N ALA A 97 -13.19 -8.69 -11.48
CA ALA A 97 -13.78 -9.99 -11.73
C ALA A 97 -15.22 -9.89 -12.25
N LEU A 98 -16.01 -8.94 -11.75
CA LEU A 98 -17.40 -8.75 -12.12
C LEU A 98 -17.57 -7.96 -13.42
N PHE A 99 -16.83 -6.86 -13.58
CA PHE A 99 -17.10 -5.86 -14.61
C PHE A 99 -15.89 -5.57 -15.51
N ILE A 100 -14.76 -5.10 -14.94
CA ILE A 100 -13.70 -4.45 -15.72
C ILE A 100 -13.05 -5.39 -16.74
N ARG A 101 -12.90 -6.66 -16.40
CA ARG A 101 -12.32 -7.67 -17.33
C ARG A 101 -13.09 -7.83 -18.63
N ARG A 102 -14.39 -7.49 -18.64
CA ARG A 102 -15.27 -7.62 -19.82
C ARG A 102 -15.26 -6.38 -20.72
N LEU A 103 -14.68 -5.27 -20.25
CA LEU A 103 -14.61 -4.04 -21.03
C LEU A 103 -13.70 -4.23 -22.25
N SER A 104 -14.13 -3.68 -23.39
CA SER A 104 -13.26 -3.53 -24.56
C SER A 104 -12.10 -2.57 -24.25
N ASN A 105 -11.02 -2.61 -25.04
CA ASN A 105 -9.90 -1.69 -24.85
C ASN A 105 -10.33 -0.22 -24.97
N LYS A 106 -11.28 0.10 -25.84
CA LYS A 106 -11.83 1.46 -26.00
C LYS A 106 -12.59 1.89 -24.72
N ALA A 107 -13.49 1.03 -24.23
CA ALA A 107 -14.26 1.32 -23.02
C ALA A 107 -13.35 1.43 -21.79
N LEU A 108 -12.32 0.57 -21.69
CA LEU A 108 -11.33 0.64 -20.61
C LEU A 108 -10.50 1.93 -20.70
N ALA A 109 -10.11 2.37 -21.89
CA ALA A 109 -9.40 3.64 -22.08
C ALA A 109 -10.26 4.84 -21.65
N VAL A 110 -11.54 4.87 -22.02
CA VAL A 110 -12.48 5.90 -21.55
C VAL A 110 -12.58 5.90 -20.02
N LEU A 111 -12.73 4.73 -19.41
CA LEU A 111 -12.76 4.61 -17.96
C LEU A 111 -11.49 5.16 -17.31
N VAL A 112 -10.31 4.82 -17.84
CA VAL A 112 -9.02 5.33 -17.36
C VAL A 112 -8.94 6.85 -17.44
N VAL A 113 -9.36 7.44 -18.56
CA VAL A 113 -9.38 8.90 -18.73
C VAL A 113 -10.32 9.55 -17.72
N MET A 114 -11.53 9.04 -17.55
CA MET A 114 -12.50 9.57 -16.58
C MET A 114 -11.97 9.49 -15.14
N LEU A 115 -11.40 8.35 -14.75
CA LEU A 115 -10.81 8.16 -13.41
C LEU A 115 -9.58 9.04 -13.21
N GLY A 116 -8.75 9.24 -14.25
CA GLY A 116 -7.59 10.13 -14.19
C GLY A 116 -8.00 11.59 -14.03
N MET A 117 -9.03 12.05 -14.75
CA MET A 117 -9.58 13.39 -14.55
C MET A 117 -10.19 13.58 -13.17
N ALA A 118 -10.95 12.60 -12.67
CA ALA A 118 -11.52 12.65 -11.32
C ALA A 118 -10.42 12.69 -10.24
N LEU A 119 -9.38 11.87 -10.38
CA LEU A 119 -8.25 11.85 -9.44
C LEU A 119 -7.46 13.17 -9.48
N ALA A 120 -7.20 13.71 -10.69
CA ALA A 120 -6.55 15.01 -10.85
C ALA A 120 -7.37 16.14 -10.20
N SER A 121 -8.67 16.17 -10.47
CA SER A 121 -9.57 17.18 -9.85
C SER A 121 -9.58 17.04 -8.33
N PHE A 122 -9.67 15.81 -7.80
CA PHE A 122 -9.63 15.57 -6.35
C PHE A 122 -8.35 16.12 -5.71
N ALA A 123 -7.19 15.94 -6.34
CA ALA A 123 -5.91 16.41 -5.85
C ALA A 123 -5.73 17.94 -6.01
N VAL A 124 -6.00 18.46 -7.21
CA VAL A 124 -5.78 19.87 -7.57
C VAL A 124 -6.66 20.80 -6.76
N PHE A 125 -7.94 20.43 -6.55
CA PHE A 125 -8.88 21.22 -5.75
C PHE A 125 -8.85 20.88 -4.25
N ASN A 126 -7.85 20.11 -3.80
CA ASN A 126 -7.67 19.74 -2.40
C ASN A 126 -8.96 19.25 -1.71
N VAL A 127 -9.71 18.37 -2.37
CA VAL A 127 -11.02 17.89 -1.87
C VAL A 127 -10.90 17.22 -0.49
N SER A 128 -9.74 16.66 -0.16
CA SER A 128 -9.46 16.09 1.16
C SER A 128 -9.25 17.13 2.25
N GLY A 129 -8.84 18.35 1.90
CA GLY A 129 -8.38 19.37 2.85
C GLY A 129 -6.95 19.12 3.39
N TYR A 130 -6.28 18.04 2.99
CA TYR A 130 -4.95 17.68 3.52
C TYR A 130 -3.78 18.31 2.76
N GLY A 131 -4.05 18.99 1.65
CA GLY A 131 -3.00 19.53 0.77
C GLY A 131 -2.19 18.46 0.03
N ASN A 132 -2.61 17.20 0.11
CA ASN A 132 -1.98 16.05 -0.54
C ASN A 132 -2.98 14.92 -0.79
N MET A 133 -2.57 13.88 -1.55
CA MET A 133 -3.37 12.70 -1.81
C MET A 133 -3.23 11.60 -0.73
N GLY A 134 -2.84 11.93 0.48
CA GLY A 134 -2.72 11.00 1.61
C GLY A 134 -4.08 10.59 2.18
N VAL A 135 -4.99 10.08 1.34
CA VAL A 135 -6.38 9.74 1.68
C VAL A 135 -6.63 8.24 1.54
N GLY A 136 -7.69 7.76 2.16
CA GLY A 136 -8.16 6.37 2.07
C GLY A 136 -7.93 5.56 3.34
N TRP A 137 -7.33 6.13 4.37
CA TRP A 137 -6.96 5.44 5.61
C TRP A 137 -8.03 5.51 6.71
N THR A 138 -9.04 6.39 6.57
CA THR A 138 -10.23 6.45 7.42
C THR A 138 -11.49 6.03 6.65
N LEU A 139 -12.51 5.57 7.37
CA LEU A 139 -13.80 5.18 6.77
C LEU A 139 -14.80 6.33 6.87
N ASP A 140 -14.53 7.40 6.17
CA ASP A 140 -15.44 8.53 5.93
C ASP A 140 -15.63 8.76 4.43
N GLY A 141 -16.59 9.61 4.06
CA GLY A 141 -16.97 9.79 2.66
C GLY A 141 -15.86 10.31 1.77
N VAL A 142 -15.05 11.25 2.26
CA VAL A 142 -13.95 11.86 1.49
C VAL A 142 -12.79 10.90 1.33
N ASN A 143 -12.39 10.24 2.42
CA ASN A 143 -11.33 9.23 2.39
C ASN A 143 -11.74 8.02 1.54
N PHE A 144 -13.01 7.57 1.64
CA PHE A 144 -13.49 6.45 0.83
C PHE A 144 -13.50 6.79 -0.65
N LEU A 145 -13.93 8.00 -1.04
CA LEU A 145 -13.87 8.48 -2.41
C LEU A 145 -12.42 8.57 -2.91
N GLY A 146 -11.55 9.23 -2.15
CA GLY A 146 -10.14 9.39 -2.49
C GLY A 146 -9.42 8.05 -2.59
N GLY A 147 -9.62 7.13 -1.64
CA GLY A 147 -9.08 5.78 -1.66
C GLY A 147 -9.56 4.97 -2.86
N THR A 148 -10.85 5.09 -3.21
CA THR A 148 -11.42 4.47 -4.41
C THR A 148 -10.78 4.98 -5.69
N LEU A 149 -10.59 6.29 -5.84
CA LEU A 149 -9.93 6.88 -7.02
C LEU A 149 -8.47 6.46 -7.11
N ARG A 150 -7.74 6.49 -5.99
CA ARG A 150 -6.35 6.05 -5.89
C ARG A 150 -6.14 4.58 -6.20
N MET A 151 -7.17 3.75 -6.03
CA MET A 151 -7.13 2.34 -6.39
C MET A 151 -7.60 2.11 -7.83
N LEU A 152 -8.78 2.63 -8.21
CA LEU A 152 -9.40 2.32 -9.51
C LEU A 152 -8.60 2.87 -10.70
N PHE A 153 -8.04 4.08 -10.59
CA PHE A 153 -7.26 4.67 -11.67
C PHE A 153 -6.02 3.80 -12.01
N PRO A 154 -5.04 3.58 -11.11
CA PRO A 154 -3.85 2.82 -11.44
C PRO A 154 -4.16 1.34 -11.75
N PHE A 155 -5.20 0.77 -11.13
CA PHE A 155 -5.64 -0.59 -11.40
C PHE A 155 -6.15 -0.74 -12.85
N SER A 156 -7.04 0.16 -13.28
CA SER A 156 -7.60 0.17 -14.64
C SER A 156 -6.54 0.51 -15.68
N LEU A 157 -5.66 1.47 -15.37
CA LEU A 157 -4.55 1.84 -16.25
C LEU A 157 -3.55 0.67 -16.40
N GLY A 158 -3.18 0.00 -15.30
CA GLY A 158 -2.31 -1.17 -15.32
C GLY A 158 -2.88 -2.30 -16.20
N MET A 159 -4.20 -2.49 -16.16
CA MET A 159 -4.88 -3.45 -17.05
C MET A 159 -4.82 -3.03 -18.52
N LEU A 160 -5.10 -1.76 -18.82
CA LEU A 160 -5.00 -1.22 -20.18
C LEU A 160 -3.57 -1.36 -20.71
N MET A 161 -2.59 -1.01 -19.88
CA MET A 161 -1.17 -1.19 -20.20
C MET A 161 -0.85 -2.66 -20.48
N SER A 162 -1.26 -3.58 -19.60
CA SER A 162 -0.94 -5.02 -19.77
C SER A 162 -1.52 -5.62 -21.04
N ARG A 163 -2.70 -5.16 -21.51
CA ARG A 163 -3.32 -5.60 -22.75
C ARG A 163 -2.59 -5.12 -24.00
N ASN A 164 -1.96 -3.95 -23.91
CA ASN A 164 -1.29 -3.28 -25.04
C ASN A 164 0.23 -3.25 -24.87
N PHE A 165 0.77 -3.93 -23.85
CA PHE A 165 2.18 -3.89 -23.53
C PHE A 165 3.03 -4.53 -24.64
N LYS A 166 3.97 -3.75 -25.15
CA LYS A 166 5.03 -4.22 -26.03
C LYS A 166 6.37 -3.94 -25.34
N PRO A 167 7.08 -4.95 -24.84
CA PRO A 167 8.33 -4.72 -24.15
C PRO A 167 9.37 -4.15 -25.10
N MET A 168 10.04 -3.11 -24.66
CA MET A 168 11.28 -2.62 -25.26
C MET A 168 12.46 -3.19 -24.46
N LYS A 169 13.58 -3.45 -25.11
CA LYS A 169 14.80 -3.87 -24.41
C LYS A 169 15.52 -2.61 -23.90
N VAL A 170 15.28 -2.25 -22.63
CA VAL A 170 15.91 -1.08 -22.01
C VAL A 170 16.97 -1.55 -21.03
N ASN A 171 18.23 -1.32 -21.39
CA ASN A 171 19.35 -1.59 -20.50
C ASN A 171 19.42 -0.51 -19.41
N GLY A 172 19.69 -0.92 -18.15
CA GLY A 172 19.79 0.01 -17.04
C GLY A 172 18.46 0.60 -16.54
N ALA A 173 17.31 0.07 -16.97
CA ALA A 173 15.98 0.55 -16.53
C ALA A 173 15.86 0.63 -15.00
N PHE A 174 16.45 -0.31 -14.26
CA PHE A 174 16.47 -0.28 -12.80
C PHE A 174 17.08 1.02 -12.26
N TRP A 175 18.28 1.39 -12.74
CA TRP A 175 18.94 2.62 -12.28
C TRP A 175 18.22 3.89 -12.73
N ILE A 176 17.70 3.90 -13.95
CA ILE A 176 16.91 5.04 -14.46
C ILE A 176 15.68 5.24 -13.59
N CYS A 177 14.90 4.19 -13.33
CA CYS A 177 13.74 4.25 -12.46
C CYS A 177 14.12 4.70 -11.04
N THR A 178 15.22 4.18 -10.48
CA THR A 178 15.69 4.54 -9.15
C THR A 178 16.06 6.03 -9.06
N ILE A 179 16.79 6.57 -10.02
CA ILE A 179 17.20 7.98 -10.05
C ILE A 179 15.96 8.88 -10.16
N ILE A 180 15.02 8.55 -11.05
CA ILE A 180 13.78 9.31 -11.20
C ILE A 180 12.97 9.28 -9.90
N LEU A 181 12.82 8.13 -9.25
CA LEU A 181 12.10 8.01 -7.98
C LEU A 181 12.77 8.82 -6.87
N ILE A 182 14.11 8.77 -6.75
CA ILE A 182 14.84 9.60 -5.79
C ILE A 182 14.58 11.09 -6.06
N ALA A 183 14.67 11.53 -7.30
CA ALA A 183 14.41 12.91 -7.66
C ALA A 183 12.98 13.34 -7.31
N LEU A 184 11.98 12.51 -7.62
CA LEU A 184 10.58 12.80 -7.29
C LEU A 184 10.33 12.89 -5.78
N PHE A 185 10.87 11.95 -5.01
CA PHE A 185 10.67 11.93 -3.55
C PHE A 185 11.51 12.96 -2.81
N SER A 186 12.46 13.61 -3.49
CA SER A 186 13.27 14.72 -2.93
C SER A 186 12.62 16.10 -3.13
N VAL A 187 11.52 16.17 -3.88
CA VAL A 187 10.79 17.44 -4.04
C VAL A 187 10.11 17.78 -2.72
N PRO A 188 10.34 18.98 -2.16
CA PRO A 188 9.67 19.40 -0.93
C PRO A 188 8.17 19.64 -1.17
N TYR A 189 7.42 19.75 -0.08
CA TYR A 189 6.02 20.13 -0.17
C TYR A 189 5.89 21.49 -0.89
N LEU A 190 5.01 21.52 -1.90
CA LEU A 190 4.78 22.72 -2.71
C LEU A 190 3.59 23.48 -2.15
N GLU A 191 3.87 24.61 -1.54
CA GLU A 191 2.83 25.55 -1.12
C GLU A 191 2.10 26.11 -2.35
N GLY A 192 0.79 26.30 -2.23
CA GLY A 192 -0.06 26.71 -3.34
C GLY A 192 -0.90 27.94 -3.00
N LEU A 193 -1.39 28.61 -4.04
CA LEU A 193 -2.36 29.70 -3.95
C LEU A 193 -3.78 29.09 -4.04
N GLU A 194 -4.60 29.32 -3.03
CA GLU A 194 -6.00 28.90 -3.08
C GLU A 194 -6.72 29.54 -4.30
N PRO A 195 -7.62 28.82 -4.99
CA PRO A 195 -8.17 27.50 -4.63
C PRO A 195 -7.38 26.30 -5.21
N ILE A 196 -6.20 26.50 -5.77
CA ILE A 196 -5.42 25.48 -6.47
C ILE A 196 -4.30 24.98 -5.56
N CYS A 197 -4.29 23.68 -5.28
CA CYS A 197 -3.23 23.02 -4.53
C CYS A 197 -2.06 22.66 -5.46
N MET A 198 -0.95 23.37 -5.36
CA MET A 198 0.25 23.12 -6.17
C MET A 198 0.84 21.73 -5.90
N ASN A 199 0.87 21.30 -4.63
CA ASN A 199 1.30 19.96 -4.27
C ASN A 199 0.35 18.89 -4.89
N GLY A 200 -0.96 19.17 -4.92
CA GLY A 200 -1.94 18.32 -5.59
C GLY A 200 -1.71 18.19 -7.10
N ILE A 201 -1.30 19.27 -7.78
CA ILE A 201 -0.89 19.24 -9.20
C ILE A 201 0.32 18.32 -9.36
N TYR A 202 1.34 18.52 -8.53
CA TYR A 202 2.56 17.70 -8.56
C TYR A 202 2.27 16.22 -8.35
N GLU A 203 1.49 15.88 -7.32
CA GLU A 203 1.12 14.48 -7.03
C GLU A 203 0.25 13.87 -8.14
N ALA A 204 -0.72 14.64 -8.68
CA ALA A 204 -1.53 14.17 -9.81
C ALA A 204 -0.67 13.89 -11.05
N PHE A 205 0.28 14.77 -11.37
CA PHE A 205 1.23 14.55 -12.46
C PHE A 205 2.07 13.30 -12.23
N CYS A 206 2.61 13.12 -11.03
CA CYS A 206 3.38 11.92 -10.68
C CYS A 206 2.56 10.65 -10.86
N VAL A 207 1.33 10.60 -10.34
CA VAL A 207 0.49 9.39 -10.36
C VAL A 207 -0.07 9.10 -11.75
N ILE A 208 -0.46 10.13 -12.50
CA ILE A 208 -1.13 9.95 -13.80
C ILE A 208 -0.14 9.76 -14.95
N ALA A 209 1.02 10.39 -14.90
CA ALA A 209 1.99 10.35 -15.99
C ALA A 209 3.28 9.62 -15.62
N VAL A 210 3.96 10.03 -14.54
CA VAL A 210 5.32 9.58 -14.27
C VAL A 210 5.36 8.14 -13.78
N PHE A 211 4.55 7.75 -12.82
CA PHE A 211 4.55 6.38 -12.30
C PHE A 211 4.12 5.34 -13.34
N PRO A 212 3.09 5.56 -14.18
CA PRO A 212 2.80 4.65 -15.31
C PRO A 212 3.96 4.52 -16.28
N PHE A 213 4.65 5.61 -16.59
CA PHE A 213 5.85 5.58 -17.42
C PHE A 213 6.97 4.76 -16.77
N LEU A 214 7.22 4.93 -15.47
CA LEU A 214 8.21 4.13 -14.73
C LEU A 214 7.83 2.65 -14.69
N VAL A 215 6.55 2.31 -14.53
CA VAL A 215 6.08 0.92 -14.59
C VAL A 215 6.33 0.32 -15.98
N TRP A 216 6.03 1.06 -17.04
CA TRP A 216 6.30 0.63 -18.40
C TRP A 216 7.81 0.46 -18.66
N LEU A 217 8.63 1.42 -18.21
CA LEU A 217 10.08 1.39 -18.33
C LEU A 217 10.68 0.20 -17.56
N GLY A 218 10.27 0.01 -16.31
CA GLY A 218 10.72 -1.10 -15.49
C GLY A 218 10.32 -2.47 -16.05
N ALA A 219 9.09 -2.58 -16.58
CA ALA A 219 8.62 -3.80 -17.24
C ALA A 219 9.35 -4.08 -18.57
N SER A 220 9.90 -3.05 -19.22
CA SER A 220 10.73 -3.16 -20.43
C SER A 220 12.21 -3.40 -20.11
N GLY A 221 12.59 -3.33 -18.84
CA GLY A 221 13.97 -3.46 -18.38
C GLY A 221 14.55 -4.85 -18.62
N THR A 222 15.80 -4.90 -19.04
CA THR A 222 16.59 -6.13 -19.14
C THR A 222 17.78 -6.06 -18.20
N THR A 223 17.97 -7.09 -17.39
CA THR A 223 19.20 -7.28 -16.62
C THR A 223 20.10 -8.23 -17.38
N THR A 224 21.31 -7.77 -17.70
CA THR A 224 22.28 -8.53 -18.49
C THR A 224 23.27 -9.31 -17.62
N ASP A 225 23.40 -8.92 -16.36
CA ASP A 225 24.31 -9.56 -15.42
C ASP A 225 23.55 -10.32 -14.31
N LYS A 226 24.23 -11.34 -13.77
CA LYS A 226 23.69 -12.25 -12.75
C LYS A 226 23.46 -11.56 -11.41
N GLN A 227 24.26 -10.53 -11.08
CA GLN A 227 24.17 -9.84 -9.79
C GLN A 227 22.98 -8.90 -9.75
N SER A 228 22.81 -8.04 -10.77
CA SER A 228 21.63 -7.17 -10.90
C SER A 228 20.33 -7.98 -10.91
N THR A 229 20.32 -9.12 -11.60
CA THR A 229 19.14 -10.02 -11.60
C THR A 229 18.80 -10.52 -10.19
N LYS A 230 19.82 -10.90 -9.39
CA LYS A 230 19.60 -11.34 -8.00
C LYS A 230 19.07 -10.20 -7.11
N ILE A 231 19.65 -9.00 -7.26
CA ILE A 231 19.24 -7.83 -6.49
C ILE A 231 17.79 -7.46 -6.82
N CYS A 232 17.45 -7.32 -8.10
CA CYS A 232 16.09 -7.00 -8.54
C CYS A 232 15.07 -8.04 -8.05
N LYS A 233 15.44 -9.33 -8.13
CA LYS A 233 14.59 -10.41 -7.61
C LYS A 233 14.39 -10.28 -6.09
N PHE A 234 15.46 -10.10 -5.33
CA PHE A 234 15.39 -9.93 -3.88
C PHE A 234 14.51 -8.76 -3.49
N LEU A 235 14.71 -7.58 -4.09
CA LEU A 235 13.89 -6.40 -3.83
C LEU A 235 12.41 -6.62 -4.18
N GLY A 236 12.15 -7.31 -5.29
CA GLY A 236 10.79 -7.69 -5.67
C GLY A 236 10.15 -8.66 -4.68
N ASP A 237 10.89 -9.66 -4.21
CA ASP A 237 10.39 -10.67 -3.26
C ASP A 237 10.06 -10.07 -1.90
N ILE A 238 10.88 -9.12 -1.39
CA ILE A 238 10.65 -8.48 -0.08
C ILE A 238 9.70 -7.30 -0.12
N SER A 239 9.35 -6.75 -1.28
CA SER A 239 8.56 -5.50 -1.40
C SER A 239 7.22 -5.58 -0.66
N TYR A 240 6.47 -6.65 -0.84
CA TYR A 240 5.20 -6.85 -0.16
C TYR A 240 5.34 -7.15 1.34
N PRO A 241 6.24 -8.05 1.78
CA PRO A 241 6.53 -8.20 3.21
C PRO A 241 6.93 -6.89 3.90
N VAL A 242 7.86 -6.09 3.33
CA VAL A 242 8.23 -4.78 3.90
C VAL A 242 7.00 -3.88 4.02
N TYR A 243 6.18 -3.79 2.96
CA TYR A 243 4.97 -2.98 2.96
C TYR A 243 4.03 -3.31 4.12
N VAL A 244 3.92 -4.59 4.47
CA VAL A 244 3.01 -5.03 5.54
C VAL A 244 3.62 -4.87 6.94
N VAL A 245 4.93 -5.10 7.11
CA VAL A 245 5.52 -5.17 8.46
C VAL A 245 6.15 -3.86 8.95
N HIS A 246 6.41 -2.88 8.06
CA HIS A 246 7.10 -1.66 8.49
C HIS A 246 6.26 -0.76 9.40
N TYR A 247 4.95 -0.69 9.17
CA TYR A 247 4.10 0.27 9.86
C TYR A 247 3.92 -0.01 11.37
N PRO A 248 3.78 -1.26 11.83
CA PRO A 248 3.86 -1.57 13.26
C PRO A 248 5.12 -1.02 13.94
N LEU A 249 6.28 -1.05 13.26
CA LEU A 249 7.52 -0.48 13.77
C LEU A 249 7.52 1.06 13.68
N MET A 250 6.92 1.63 12.65
CA MET A 250 6.74 3.07 12.53
C MET A 250 5.86 3.63 13.64
N TYR A 251 4.83 2.92 14.07
CA TYR A 251 4.02 3.35 15.22
C TYR A 251 4.83 3.41 16.52
N LEU A 252 5.70 2.43 16.78
CA LEU A 252 6.63 2.50 17.92
C LEU A 252 7.57 3.69 17.80
N PHE A 253 8.06 3.96 16.60
CA PHE A 253 8.92 5.13 16.36
C PHE A 253 8.16 6.44 16.63
N TYR A 254 6.93 6.59 16.15
CA TYR A 254 6.10 7.77 16.42
C TYR A 254 5.79 7.92 17.90
N ALA A 255 5.47 6.84 18.61
CA ALA A 255 5.26 6.87 20.06
C ALA A 255 6.51 7.35 20.78
N TRP A 256 7.68 6.84 20.40
CA TRP A 256 8.97 7.28 20.96
C TRP A 256 9.26 8.75 20.67
N LEU A 257 8.97 9.25 19.46
CA LEU A 257 9.13 10.68 19.12
C LEU A 257 8.25 11.57 20.01
N ILE A 258 7.00 11.19 20.18
CA ILE A 258 6.00 11.96 20.97
C ILE A 258 6.41 11.97 22.44
N GLU A 259 6.78 10.83 23.00
CA GLU A 259 7.17 10.67 24.41
C GLU A 259 8.42 11.51 24.73
N ASN A 260 9.41 11.50 23.84
CA ASN A 260 10.67 12.22 24.04
C ASN A 260 10.65 13.66 23.48
N LYS A 261 9.54 14.09 22.86
CA LYS A 261 9.37 15.43 22.23
C LYS A 261 10.47 15.76 21.20
N LEU A 262 10.89 14.75 20.44
CA LEU A 262 11.96 14.86 19.44
C LEU A 262 11.34 15.01 18.04
N TYR A 263 11.44 16.18 17.44
CA TYR A 263 10.79 16.48 16.16
C TYR A 263 11.76 16.90 15.07
N THR A 264 13.06 16.89 15.32
CA THR A 264 14.08 17.23 14.34
C THR A 264 14.80 16.01 13.78
N LEU A 265 15.09 16.01 12.49
CA LEU A 265 15.81 14.92 11.85
C LEU A 265 17.22 14.72 12.45
N GLY A 266 17.89 15.81 12.84
CA GLY A 266 19.22 15.76 13.45
C GLY A 266 19.29 14.93 14.71
N GLU A 267 18.21 14.91 15.51
CA GLU A 267 18.11 14.17 16.77
C GLU A 267 17.62 12.72 16.59
N THR A 268 16.95 12.42 15.47
CA THR A 268 16.18 11.18 15.32
C THR A 268 16.65 10.25 14.19
N TRP A 269 17.53 10.73 13.29
CA TRP A 269 17.95 10.01 12.08
C TRP A 269 18.49 8.60 12.36
N TYR A 270 19.27 8.42 13.45
CA TYR A 270 19.87 7.14 13.78
C TYR A 270 18.82 6.10 14.18
N VAL A 271 17.76 6.52 14.90
CA VAL A 271 16.63 5.65 15.24
C VAL A 271 15.81 5.34 13.98
N ALA A 272 15.57 6.34 13.14
CA ALA A 272 14.87 6.14 11.86
C ALA A 272 15.60 5.12 10.97
N VAL A 273 16.94 5.21 10.86
CA VAL A 273 17.76 4.21 10.15
C VAL A 273 17.64 2.84 10.81
N GLY A 274 17.67 2.77 12.15
CA GLY A 274 17.47 1.53 12.89
C GLY A 274 16.11 0.88 12.58
N VAL A 275 15.04 1.65 12.60
CA VAL A 275 13.67 1.20 12.26
C VAL A 275 13.60 0.71 10.82
N PHE A 276 14.23 1.42 9.88
CA PHE A 276 14.29 0.99 8.49
C PHE A 276 15.00 -0.37 8.35
N VAL A 277 16.19 -0.51 8.91
CA VAL A 277 16.97 -1.77 8.88
C VAL A 277 16.17 -2.90 9.53
N LEU A 278 15.59 -2.65 10.71
CA LEU A 278 14.76 -3.64 11.40
C LEU A 278 13.54 -4.06 10.57
N SER A 279 12.89 -3.12 9.87
CA SER A 279 11.78 -3.41 8.97
C SER A 279 12.18 -4.35 7.83
N VAL A 280 13.35 -4.13 7.23
CA VAL A 280 13.87 -5.00 6.17
C VAL A 280 14.21 -6.40 6.71
N ILE A 281 14.88 -6.48 7.86
CA ILE A 281 15.21 -7.76 8.51
C ILE A 281 13.92 -8.53 8.85
N LEU A 282 12.96 -7.87 9.47
CA LEU A 282 11.67 -8.48 9.85
C LEU A 282 10.90 -8.96 8.61
N ALA A 283 10.90 -8.18 7.53
CA ALA A 283 10.29 -8.57 6.27
C ALA A 283 10.94 -9.84 5.68
N CYS A 284 12.26 -9.93 5.69
CA CYS A 284 12.98 -11.12 5.24
C CYS A 284 12.64 -12.35 6.09
N LEU A 285 12.58 -12.19 7.41
CA LEU A 285 12.20 -13.28 8.32
C LEU A 285 10.75 -13.72 8.07
N CYS A 286 9.80 -12.78 8.01
CA CYS A 286 8.41 -13.07 7.73
C CYS A 286 8.23 -13.75 6.36
N LEU A 287 8.95 -13.30 5.33
CA LEU A 287 8.92 -13.91 4.00
C LEU A 287 9.35 -15.38 4.07
N LYS A 288 10.52 -15.65 4.67
CA LYS A 288 11.15 -16.97 4.63
C LYS A 288 10.54 -17.97 5.59
N LEU A 289 10.25 -17.52 6.82
CA LEU A 289 9.80 -18.41 7.89
C LEU A 289 8.27 -18.61 7.91
N TYR A 290 7.51 -17.66 7.36
CA TYR A 290 6.06 -17.70 7.42
C TYR A 290 5.40 -17.66 6.04
N ASP A 291 5.60 -16.61 5.25
CA ASP A 291 4.82 -16.37 4.03
C ASP A 291 5.04 -17.45 2.97
N GLU A 292 6.30 -17.75 2.62
CA GLU A 292 6.62 -18.77 1.62
C GLU A 292 6.10 -20.17 2.03
N PRO A 293 6.34 -20.66 3.28
CA PRO A 293 5.82 -21.96 3.71
C PRO A 293 4.29 -22.03 3.71
N VAL A 294 3.62 -20.98 4.25
CA VAL A 294 2.15 -20.93 4.33
C VAL A 294 1.53 -20.90 2.94
N ARG A 295 2.05 -20.06 2.03
CA ARG A 295 1.56 -19.99 0.64
C ARG A 295 1.77 -21.33 -0.10
N LYS A 296 2.89 -21.99 0.10
CA LYS A 296 3.15 -23.32 -0.49
C LYS A 296 2.12 -24.35 0.02
N TRP A 297 1.90 -24.39 1.33
CA TRP A 297 0.93 -25.28 1.95
C TRP A 297 -0.50 -25.01 1.44
N LEU A 298 -0.96 -23.75 1.46
CA LEU A 298 -2.27 -23.35 0.97
C LEU A 298 -2.45 -23.66 -0.52
N SER A 299 -1.41 -23.40 -1.33
CA SER A 299 -1.44 -23.69 -2.77
C SER A 299 -1.58 -25.19 -3.04
N LYS A 300 -0.83 -26.03 -2.30
CA LYS A 300 -0.94 -27.48 -2.40
C LYS A 300 -2.33 -27.99 -2.00
N LYS A 301 -2.92 -27.39 -0.94
CA LYS A 301 -4.22 -27.83 -0.41
C LYS A 301 -5.41 -27.37 -1.27
N PHE A 302 -5.37 -26.16 -1.84
CA PHE A 302 -6.54 -25.53 -2.46
C PHE A 302 -6.43 -25.28 -3.96
N LEU A 303 -5.23 -25.34 -4.56
CA LEU A 303 -4.98 -25.07 -5.97
C LEU A 303 -4.43 -26.26 -6.74
N ALA A 304 -4.02 -27.35 -6.08
CA ALA A 304 -3.63 -28.57 -6.76
C ALA A 304 -4.81 -29.13 -7.56
N PRO A 305 -4.61 -29.62 -8.78
CA PRO A 305 -5.67 -30.35 -9.50
C PRO A 305 -6.07 -31.57 -8.64
N LYS A 306 -7.38 -31.72 -8.45
CA LYS A 306 -7.93 -32.97 -7.94
C LYS A 306 -7.79 -34.07 -8.97
#